data_fb9d6c1cab9c1006089c482a05f96e06
#
_entry.id   fb9d6c1cab9c1006089c482a05f96e06
#
_cell.length_a   1.000
_cell.length_b   1.000
_cell.length_c   1.000
_cell.angle_alpha   90.00
_cell.angle_beta   90.00
_cell.angle_gamma   90.00
#
_symmetry.space_group_name_H-M   'P 1'
#
loop_
_entity.id
_entity.type
_entity.pdbx_description
1 polymer ?
#
loop_
_entity_poly.entity_id
_entity_poly.type
_entity_poly.pdbx_seq_one_letter_code
_entity_poly.pdbx_strand_id
1 'polypeptide(L)'
;MRTAPIGFKREGRSNLYNAAMELRERQRKYLRGLGHALNPVLLIGQHGVTPAVIAEAGRALHDHELIKVKFRGADREVRDAGLAELATATESILLQRIGHTALYYKRRIDRPGIVIPDA
;
A
#
# COMPACT_ATOMS: atom_id res chain seq x y z
N MET A 1 21.12 16.75 -7.32
CA MET A 1 21.28 16.49 -7.58
C MET A 1 20.99 16.07 -7.52
N ARG A 2 20.97 15.91 -7.25
CA ARG A 2 21.07 15.36 -7.35
C ARG A 2 20.72 14.91 -7.00
N THR A 3 20.64 14.90 -6.96
CA THR A 3 20.67 14.35 -6.85
C THR A 3 20.27 13.85 -6.45
N ALA A 4 20.27 13.82 -6.29
CA ALA A 4 20.23 13.35 -6.27
C ALA A 4 19.87 12.84 -5.91
N PRO A 5 20.09 12.78 -5.75
CA PRO A 5 20.06 12.24 -5.67
C PRO A 5 19.60 11.90 -5.26
N ILE A 6 19.65 12.03 -5.18
CA ILE A 6 19.53 11.75 -5.12
C ILE A 6 18.75 11.64 -4.97
N GLY A 7 18.67 11.77 -4.77
CA GLY A 7 18.41 11.72 -4.98
C GLY A 7 17.83 11.51 -4.78
N PHE A 8 17.75 11.50 -4.59
CA PHE A 8 17.63 11.30 -4.71
C PHE A 8 17.00 11.49 -4.53
N LYS A 9 16.80 11.76 -4.37
CA LYS A 9 16.36 11.78 -4.28
C LYS A 9 15.79 12.03 -3.79
N ARG A 10 15.81 12.38 -3.48
CA ARG A 10 15.32 12.39 -3.19
C ARG A 10 14.41 12.54 -2.90
N GLU A 11 14.16 13.07 -2.84
CA GLU A 11 13.25 12.94 -2.70
C GLU A 11 12.40 12.09 -2.54
N GLY A 12 11.76 12.62 -2.80
CA GLY A 12 11.17 11.38 -2.47
C GLY A 12 11.81 10.56 -1.39
N ARG A 13 12.33 11.17 -0.42
CA ARG A 13 12.97 10.43 0.65
C ARG A 13 11.96 9.65 1.50
N SER A 14 10.79 10.22 1.74
CA SER A 14 9.75 9.51 2.45
C SER A 14 9.27 8.31 1.64
N ASN A 15 9.21 8.48 0.34
CA ASN A 15 8.89 7.41 -0.57
C ASN A 15 9.92 6.27 -0.48
N LEU A 16 11.19 6.63 -0.54
CA LEU A 16 12.25 5.66 -0.39
C LEU A 16 12.14 4.94 0.95
N TYR A 17 11.79 5.67 1.96
CA TYR A 17 11.68 5.13 3.29
C TYR A 17 10.64 4.03 3.36
N ASN A 18 9.48 4.25 2.75
CA ASN A 18 8.42 3.25 2.75
C ASN A 18 8.68 2.15 1.74
N ALA A 19 9.08 2.53 0.53
CA ALA A 19 9.28 1.55 -0.54
C ALA A 19 10.48 0.67 -0.30
N ALA A 20 11.55 1.25 0.23
CA ALA A 20 12.76 0.51 0.52
C ALA A 20 12.73 -0.15 1.88
N MET A 21 11.74 0.15 2.68
CA MET A 21 11.58 -0.47 3.97
C MET A 21 11.32 -1.94 3.76
N GLU A 22 12.29 -2.75 4.08
CA GLU A 22 12.14 -4.18 3.90
C GLU A 22 11.51 -4.78 5.11
N LEU A 23 10.26 -5.13 4.97
CA LEU A 23 9.57 -5.84 6.01
C LEU A 23 10.06 -7.27 6.01
N ARG A 24 10.50 -7.73 7.15
CA ARG A 24 10.88 -9.12 7.30
C ARG A 24 9.63 -9.97 7.37
N GLU A 25 9.78 -11.26 7.13
CA GLU A 25 8.63 -12.14 7.05
C GLU A 25 7.80 -12.10 8.34
N ARG A 26 8.45 -12.03 9.48
CA ARG A 26 7.75 -11.93 10.75
C ARG A 26 6.88 -10.68 10.83
N GLN A 27 7.41 -9.58 10.33
CA GLN A 27 6.68 -8.32 10.32
C GLN A 27 5.51 -8.36 9.32
N ARG A 28 5.73 -8.95 8.15
CA ARG A 28 4.68 -9.13 7.17
C ARG A 28 3.56 -10.00 7.72
N LYS A 29 3.92 -11.06 8.40
CA LYS A 29 2.95 -11.96 9.01
C LYS A 29 2.11 -11.24 10.06
N TYR A 30 2.76 -10.41 10.86
CA TYR A 30 2.05 -9.63 11.86
C TYR A 30 1.02 -8.71 11.22
N LEU A 31 1.42 -7.98 10.18
CA LEU A 31 0.52 -7.07 9.48
C LEU A 31 -0.62 -7.81 8.78
N ARG A 32 -0.32 -8.95 8.18
CA ARG A 32 -1.37 -9.77 7.57
C ARG A 32 -2.39 -10.22 8.61
N GLY A 33 -1.91 -10.55 9.80
CA GLY A 33 -2.79 -10.91 10.89
C GLY A 33 -3.73 -9.80 11.29
N LEU A 34 -3.21 -8.57 11.38
CA LEU A 34 -4.05 -7.42 11.65
C LEU A 34 -5.07 -7.21 10.55
N GLY A 35 -4.66 -7.48 9.30
CA GLY A 35 -5.53 -7.27 8.16
C GLY A 35 -6.73 -8.21 8.11
N HIS A 36 -6.65 -9.37 8.76
CA HIS A 36 -7.76 -10.32 8.76
C HIS A 36 -9.05 -9.72 9.32
N ALA A 37 -8.93 -8.85 10.29
CA ALA A 37 -10.10 -8.25 10.94
C ALA A 37 -10.62 -7.03 10.21
N LEU A 38 -9.91 -6.54 9.21
CA LEU A 38 -10.30 -5.31 8.53
C LEU A 38 -11.36 -5.57 7.47
N ASN A 39 -12.25 -4.60 7.33
CA ASN A 39 -13.17 -4.56 6.21
C ASN A 39 -12.55 -3.73 5.10
N PRO A 40 -12.89 -4.01 3.83
CA PRO A 40 -12.41 -3.16 2.74
C PRO A 40 -12.87 -1.72 2.94
N VAL A 41 -11.94 -0.79 2.80
CA VAL A 41 -12.26 0.64 2.90
C VAL A 41 -12.41 1.27 1.53
N LEU A 42 -12.09 0.51 0.50
CA LEU A 42 -12.10 1.02 -0.88
C LEU A 42 -12.53 -0.10 -1.81
N LEU A 43 -13.43 0.24 -2.72
CA LEU A 43 -13.88 -0.70 -3.74
C LEU A 43 -13.49 -0.15 -5.10
N ILE A 44 -12.69 -0.92 -5.82
CA ILE A 44 -12.31 -0.55 -7.19
C ILE A 44 -13.25 -1.27 -8.13
N GLY A 45 -13.95 -0.51 -8.95
CA GLY A 45 -14.94 -1.05 -9.85
C GLY A 45 -14.40 -1.24 -11.26
N GLN A 46 -15.35 -1.26 -12.23
CA GLN A 46 -15.02 -1.58 -13.61
C GLN A 46 -14.11 -0.55 -14.28
N HIS A 47 -14.03 0.66 -13.76
CA HIS A 47 -13.15 1.68 -14.33
C HIS A 47 -11.71 1.53 -13.86
N GLY A 48 -11.45 0.60 -12.96
CA GLY A 48 -10.10 0.29 -12.52
C GLY A 48 -9.50 1.36 -11.65
N VAL A 49 -8.18 1.45 -11.71
CA VAL A 49 -7.42 2.37 -10.86
C VAL A 49 -7.38 3.73 -11.55
N THR A 50 -8.23 4.63 -11.06
CA THR A 50 -8.33 5.99 -11.58
C THR A 50 -7.58 6.95 -10.65
N PRO A 51 -7.34 8.20 -11.09
CA PRO A 51 -6.76 9.19 -10.18
C PRO A 51 -7.57 9.37 -8.89
N ALA A 52 -8.90 9.29 -8.98
CA ALA A 52 -9.74 9.39 -7.80
C ALA A 52 -9.53 8.22 -6.84
N VAL A 53 -9.37 7.02 -7.39
CA VAL A 53 -9.10 5.83 -6.58
C VAL A 53 -7.74 5.98 -5.88
N ILE A 54 -6.74 6.45 -6.62
CA ILE A 54 -5.40 6.64 -6.04
C ILE A 54 -5.45 7.65 -4.91
N ALA A 55 -6.15 8.75 -5.10
CA ALA A 55 -6.27 9.78 -4.07
C ALA A 55 -6.99 9.24 -2.83
N GLU A 56 -8.05 8.49 -3.05
CA GLU A 56 -8.82 7.92 -1.94
C GLU A 56 -7.99 6.89 -1.16
N ALA A 57 -7.26 6.05 -1.88
CA ALA A 57 -6.38 5.07 -1.23
C ALA A 57 -5.28 5.76 -0.44
N GLY A 58 -4.73 6.85 -1.00
CA GLY A 58 -3.71 7.61 -0.30
C GLY A 58 -4.21 8.20 1.00
N ARG A 59 -5.43 8.74 1.00
CA ARG A 59 -6.02 9.27 2.22
C ARG A 59 -6.26 8.17 3.25
N ALA A 60 -6.78 7.03 2.79
CA ALA A 60 -7.02 5.91 3.69
C ALA A 60 -5.74 5.39 4.31
N LEU A 61 -4.67 5.32 3.52
CA LEU A 61 -3.37 4.88 4.02
C LEU A 61 -2.81 5.89 5.03
N HIS A 62 -3.00 7.17 4.78
CA HIS A 62 -2.57 8.19 5.72
C HIS A 62 -3.31 8.06 7.04
N ASP A 63 -4.60 7.76 6.98
CA ASP A 63 -5.41 7.67 8.19
C ASP A 63 -5.18 6.38 8.96
N HIS A 64 -4.94 5.28 8.26
CA HIS A 64 -4.96 3.95 8.88
C HIS A 64 -3.66 3.17 8.79
N GLU A 65 -2.75 3.55 7.90
CA GLU A 65 -1.50 2.86 7.60
C GLU A 65 -1.69 1.47 6.99
N LEU A 66 -2.69 0.72 7.42
CA LEU A 66 -3.00 -0.61 6.91
C LEU A 66 -4.43 -0.61 6.43
N ILE A 67 -4.63 -0.92 5.15
CA ILE A 67 -5.97 -0.90 4.57
C ILE A 67 -6.21 -2.14 3.72
N LYS A 68 -7.47 -2.50 3.62
CA LYS A 68 -7.91 -3.58 2.73
C LYS A 68 -8.71 -2.96 1.59
N VAL A 69 -8.44 -3.43 0.38
CA VAL A 69 -9.07 -2.93 -0.84
C VAL A 69 -9.71 -4.10 -1.55
N LYS A 70 -10.91 -3.89 -2.09
CA LYS A 70 -11.58 -4.90 -2.90
C LYS A 70 -11.64 -4.45 -4.35
N PHE A 71 -11.31 -5.35 -5.27
CA PHE A 71 -11.30 -5.06 -6.70
C PHE A 71 -12.32 -5.96 -7.39
N ARG A 72 -13.31 -5.37 -8.06
CA ARG A 72 -14.38 -6.10 -8.73
C ARG A 72 -14.35 -5.88 -10.23
N GLY A 73 -14.99 -6.81 -10.93
CA GLY A 73 -15.38 -6.58 -12.32
C GLY A 73 -14.26 -6.67 -13.33
N ALA A 74 -13.14 -7.24 -12.97
CA ALA A 74 -12.02 -7.39 -13.88
C ALA A 74 -11.53 -8.83 -13.88
N ASP A 75 -10.94 -9.25 -15.01
CA ASP A 75 -10.33 -10.55 -15.01
C ASP A 75 -9.05 -10.51 -14.17
N ARG A 76 -8.47 -11.68 -13.97
CA ARG A 76 -7.36 -11.82 -13.04
C ARG A 76 -6.17 -10.95 -13.42
N GLU A 77 -5.82 -10.92 -14.71
CA GLU A 77 -4.65 -10.17 -15.15
C GLU A 77 -4.84 -8.66 -14.96
N VAL A 78 -6.01 -8.17 -15.33
CA VAL A 78 -6.32 -6.75 -15.15
C VAL A 78 -6.33 -6.39 -13.67
N ARG A 79 -6.93 -7.24 -12.86
CA ARG A 79 -6.99 -7.02 -11.44
C ARG A 79 -5.60 -6.98 -10.81
N ASP A 80 -4.77 -7.97 -11.15
CA ASP A 80 -3.43 -8.04 -10.57
C ASP A 80 -2.58 -6.84 -10.98
N ALA A 81 -2.68 -6.43 -12.25
CA ALA A 81 -1.96 -5.25 -12.72
C ALA A 81 -2.44 -4.00 -12.02
N GLY A 82 -3.75 -3.87 -11.83
CA GLY A 82 -4.32 -2.70 -11.15
C GLY A 82 -3.90 -2.62 -9.70
N LEU A 83 -3.87 -3.75 -9.01
CA LEU A 83 -3.47 -3.77 -7.61
C LEU A 83 -1.99 -3.41 -7.46
N ALA A 84 -1.15 -3.87 -8.38
CA ALA A 84 0.27 -3.50 -8.37
C ALA A 84 0.45 -2.03 -8.68
N GLU A 85 -0.32 -1.51 -9.64
CA GLU A 85 -0.29 -0.09 -9.98
C GLU A 85 -0.66 0.78 -8.79
N LEU A 86 -1.67 0.37 -8.04
CA LEU A 86 -2.11 1.11 -6.86
C LEU A 86 -1.02 1.19 -5.81
N ALA A 87 -0.28 0.09 -5.60
CA ALA A 87 0.83 0.10 -4.66
C ALA A 87 1.89 1.10 -5.08
N THR A 88 2.24 1.10 -6.36
CA THR A 88 3.25 2.02 -6.89
C THR A 88 2.78 3.47 -6.76
N ALA A 89 1.54 3.73 -7.17
CA ALA A 89 1.02 5.10 -7.18
C ALA A 89 0.87 5.69 -5.78
N THR A 90 0.56 4.87 -4.79
CA THR A 90 0.41 5.33 -3.41
C THR A 90 1.70 5.17 -2.61
N GLU A 91 2.72 4.58 -3.21
CA GLU A 91 4.00 4.34 -2.54
C GLU A 91 3.80 3.48 -1.29
N SER A 92 3.00 2.44 -1.45
CA SER A 92 2.68 1.53 -0.37
C SER A 92 3.17 0.13 -0.69
N ILE A 93 3.12 -0.73 0.30
CA ILE A 93 3.54 -2.12 0.17
C ILE A 93 2.29 -2.98 0.01
N LEU A 94 2.22 -3.73 -1.08
CA LEU A 94 1.17 -4.72 -1.27
C LEU A 94 1.57 -5.98 -0.50
N LEU A 95 0.93 -6.20 0.63
CA LEU A 95 1.30 -7.28 1.55
C LEU A 95 0.72 -8.61 1.15
N GLN A 96 -0.50 -8.60 0.62
CA GLN A 96 -1.21 -9.85 0.39
C GLN A 96 -2.35 -9.61 -0.59
N ARG A 97 -2.60 -10.60 -1.42
CA ARG A 97 -3.76 -10.59 -2.30
C ARG A 97 -4.45 -11.94 -2.16
N ILE A 98 -5.71 -11.92 -1.79
CA ILE A 98 -6.53 -13.12 -1.69
C ILE A 98 -7.80 -12.87 -2.48
N GLY A 99 -7.98 -13.60 -3.58
CA GLY A 99 -9.13 -13.44 -4.43
C GLY A 99 -9.23 -12.02 -4.95
N HIS A 100 -10.31 -11.34 -4.61
CA HIS A 100 -10.56 -9.98 -5.05
C HIS A 100 -10.12 -8.91 -4.05
N THR A 101 -9.48 -9.31 -2.96
CA THR A 101 -9.05 -8.35 -1.93
C THR A 101 -7.55 -8.27 -1.86
N ALA A 102 -7.07 -7.11 -1.45
CA ALA A 102 -5.66 -6.86 -1.27
C ALA A 102 -5.42 -6.03 -0.03
N LEU A 103 -4.28 -6.25 0.59
CA LEU A 103 -3.90 -5.59 1.83
C LEU A 103 -2.69 -4.72 1.56
N TYR A 104 -2.79 -3.44 1.90
CA TYR A 104 -1.73 -2.46 1.67
C TYR A 104 -1.27 -1.84 2.97
N TYR A 105 0.02 -1.58 3.05
CA TYR A 105 0.61 -0.96 4.23
C TYR A 105 1.51 0.20 3.80
N LYS A 106 1.36 1.33 4.50
CA LYS A 106 2.25 2.47 4.33
C LYS A 106 2.44 3.15 5.68
N ARG A 107 3.68 3.15 6.15
CA ARG A 107 3.99 3.73 7.45
C ARG A 107 3.90 5.25 7.39
N ARG A 108 3.26 5.84 8.40
CA ARG A 108 3.31 7.29 8.55
C ARG A 108 4.67 7.67 9.12
N ILE A 109 5.30 8.64 8.47
CA ILE A 109 6.66 9.02 8.84
C ILE A 109 6.68 9.76 10.16
N ASP A 110 5.79 10.75 10.29
CA ASP A 110 5.82 11.66 11.42
C ASP A 110 5.20 11.06 12.67
N ARG A 111 4.26 10.13 12.51
CA ARG A 111 3.53 9.61 13.66
C ARG A 111 2.97 8.22 13.36
N PRO A 112 3.83 7.21 13.39
CA PRO A 112 3.36 5.85 13.13
C PRO A 112 2.32 5.42 14.15
N GLY A 113 1.21 4.86 13.67
CA GLY A 113 0.14 4.40 14.51
C GLY A 113 0.23 2.91 14.83
N ILE A 114 0.75 2.12 13.90
CA ILE A 114 0.89 0.69 14.10
C ILE A 114 2.29 0.38 14.56
N VAL A 115 2.39 -0.30 15.69
CA VAL A 115 3.68 -0.74 16.22
C VAL A 115 3.97 -2.11 15.66
N ILE A 116 5.03 -2.20 14.87
CA ILE A 116 5.43 -3.45 14.23
C ILE A 116 6.52 -4.10 15.09
N PRO A 117 6.43 -5.40 15.34
CA PRO A 117 7.46 -6.05 16.16
C PRO A 117 8.82 -6.01 15.47
N ASP A 118 9.86 -6.03 16.26
CA ASP A 118 11.20 -6.17 15.73
C ASP A 118 11.32 -7.54 15.05
N ALA A 119 12.12 -7.59 14.02
CA ALA A 119 12.25 -8.80 13.24
C ALA A 119 12.90 -9.96 14.01
#